data_c7563f7bb52acb63756a172b3d0f9656
#
_entry.id   c7563f7bb52acb63756a172b3d0f9656
#
_cell.length_a   1.000
_cell.length_b   1.000
_cell.length_c   1.000
_cell.angle_alpha   90.00
_cell.angle_beta   90.00
_cell.angle_gamma   90.00
#
_symmetry.space_group_name_H-M   'P 1'
#
loop_
_entity.id
_entity.type
_entity.pdbx_description
1 polymer ?
#
loop_
_entity_poly.entity_id
_entity_poly.type
_entity_poly.pdbx_seq_one_letter_code
_entity_poly.pdbx_strand_id
1 'polypeptide(L)'
;MWPGQANSLEIQEKLYDQQSEFQHVQVFKTSTYGNLLVLDGCIQATERDEFAYQEMIAHLPLCAISREPKRVLIIGGGDGGALREVTRHRCVERVEMAEIDGMVPEVSKKFMPYMARGFEDERATVMICDGVKFMESCEEGTYDCVIVDSSDPIGPASVLFEERFFRSVFKALKPGGVVCTQGECLWLHGELIGDTLEMCKKVFVGGSVSYAYCTIPTYPSGQIGFVLASKPEVDGKTVTFERPSREAPKTKEGSTLKPLKYYNSAIHSAAFVLPEFARQIVEPHLVPGNDAAA
;
A
#
# COMPACT_ATOMS: atom_id res chain seq x y z
N MET A 1 -17.87 -6.08 4.84
CA MET A 1 -18.31 -7.20 3.97
C MET A 1 -19.06 -6.63 2.79
N TRP A 2 -19.03 -7.32 1.68
CA TRP A 2 -19.51 -6.83 0.37
C TRP A 2 -20.89 -7.43 0.09
N PRO A 3 -22.00 -6.70 0.33
CA PRO A 3 -23.34 -7.22 0.14
C PRO A 3 -23.56 -7.78 -1.28
N GLY A 4 -24.05 -9.03 -1.34
CA GLY A 4 -24.37 -9.69 -2.63
C GLY A 4 -23.17 -10.31 -3.35
N GLN A 5 -21.95 -10.25 -2.79
CA GLN A 5 -20.76 -10.85 -3.38
C GLN A 5 -20.08 -11.80 -2.37
N ALA A 6 -19.55 -12.90 -2.87
CA ALA A 6 -18.72 -13.84 -2.13
C ALA A 6 -17.64 -14.43 -3.02
N ASN A 7 -16.43 -14.56 -2.48
CA ASN A 7 -15.35 -15.33 -3.05
C ASN A 7 -15.17 -16.63 -2.27
N SER A 8 -14.83 -17.71 -2.95
CA SER A 8 -14.52 -18.98 -2.31
C SER A 8 -13.24 -19.59 -2.85
N LEU A 9 -12.40 -20.09 -1.96
CA LEU A 9 -11.22 -20.88 -2.30
C LEU A 9 -11.37 -22.25 -1.68
N GLU A 10 -10.96 -23.30 -2.41
CA GLU A 10 -10.96 -24.66 -1.89
C GLU A 10 -9.80 -24.83 -0.89
N ILE A 11 -10.16 -25.17 0.35
CA ILE A 11 -9.23 -25.37 1.46
C ILE A 11 -8.89 -26.85 1.59
N GLN A 12 -7.58 -27.16 1.65
CA GLN A 12 -7.07 -28.48 1.93
C GLN A 12 -6.79 -28.70 3.42
N GLU A 13 -6.27 -27.66 4.10
CA GLU A 13 -5.84 -27.78 5.49
C GLU A 13 -5.92 -26.41 6.17
N LYS A 14 -6.28 -26.39 7.46
CA LYS A 14 -6.16 -25.23 8.32
C LYS A 14 -4.82 -25.29 9.07
N LEU A 15 -3.91 -24.37 8.75
CA LEU A 15 -2.55 -24.35 9.28
C LEU A 15 -2.43 -23.54 10.58
N TYR A 16 -3.29 -22.52 10.75
CA TYR A 16 -3.30 -21.64 11.91
C TYR A 16 -4.69 -21.05 12.14
N ASP A 17 -5.06 -20.85 13.41
CA ASP A 17 -6.38 -20.32 13.79
C ASP A 17 -6.33 -19.81 15.24
N GLN A 18 -6.15 -18.50 15.42
CA GLN A 18 -6.10 -17.89 16.74
C GLN A 18 -6.67 -16.46 16.73
N GLN A 19 -7.23 -16.05 17.88
CA GLN A 19 -7.64 -14.68 18.13
C GLN A 19 -6.46 -13.91 18.74
N SER A 20 -6.07 -12.79 18.11
CA SER A 20 -5.19 -11.80 18.73
C SER A 20 -5.99 -10.80 19.57
N GLU A 21 -5.32 -9.82 20.15
CA GLU A 21 -6.00 -8.69 20.81
C GLU A 21 -6.83 -7.85 19.81
N PHE A 22 -6.45 -7.85 18.51
CA PHE A 22 -7.00 -6.96 17.50
C PHE A 22 -7.93 -7.64 16.50
N GLN A 23 -7.66 -8.92 16.15
CA GLN A 23 -8.37 -9.60 15.07
C GLN A 23 -8.20 -11.13 15.14
N HIS A 24 -9.06 -11.83 14.42
CA HIS A 24 -8.95 -13.28 14.24
C HIS A 24 -8.01 -13.60 13.09
N VAL A 25 -6.87 -14.24 13.41
CA VAL A 25 -5.81 -14.57 12.44
C VAL A 25 -5.89 -16.04 12.06
N GLN A 26 -6.06 -16.31 10.77
CA GLN A 26 -6.14 -17.66 10.24
C GLN A 26 -5.20 -17.84 9.04
N VAL A 27 -4.64 -19.04 8.91
CA VAL A 27 -3.89 -19.45 7.72
C VAL A 27 -4.41 -20.79 7.24
N PHE A 28 -4.67 -20.86 5.94
CA PHE A 28 -5.14 -22.07 5.28
C PHE A 28 -4.19 -22.45 4.14
N LYS A 29 -4.07 -23.74 3.91
CA LYS A 29 -3.50 -24.27 2.66
C LYS A 29 -4.62 -24.48 1.66
N THR A 30 -4.51 -23.83 0.53
CA THR A 30 -5.49 -23.96 -0.55
C THR A 30 -5.08 -25.00 -1.57
N SER A 31 -5.98 -25.44 -2.44
CA SER A 31 -5.67 -26.41 -3.50
C SER A 31 -4.78 -25.83 -4.61
N THR A 32 -4.91 -24.52 -4.93
CA THR A 32 -4.25 -23.94 -6.11
C THR A 32 -3.62 -22.57 -5.88
N TYR A 33 -3.88 -21.90 -4.74
CA TYR A 33 -3.37 -20.55 -4.44
C TYR A 33 -2.21 -20.55 -3.44
N GLY A 34 -1.73 -21.73 -3.01
CA GLY A 34 -0.73 -21.83 -1.95
C GLY A 34 -1.31 -21.52 -0.58
N ASN A 35 -0.51 -20.99 0.31
CA ASN A 35 -1.01 -20.56 1.61
C ASN A 35 -1.81 -19.25 1.48
N LEU A 36 -2.85 -19.14 2.31
CA LEU A 36 -3.83 -18.07 2.35
C LEU A 36 -3.86 -17.48 3.76
N LEU A 37 -3.60 -16.18 3.88
CA LEU A 37 -3.79 -15.41 5.12
C LEU A 37 -5.18 -14.80 5.13
N VAL A 38 -5.89 -14.99 6.24
CA VAL A 38 -7.24 -14.45 6.47
C VAL A 38 -7.25 -13.72 7.79
N LEU A 39 -7.78 -12.48 7.80
CA LEU A 39 -7.98 -11.67 8.99
C LEU A 39 -9.47 -11.34 9.12
N ASP A 40 -10.08 -11.66 10.27
CA ASP A 40 -11.52 -11.48 10.54
C ASP A 40 -12.44 -12.03 9.43
N GLY A 41 -12.04 -13.16 8.82
CA GLY A 41 -12.80 -13.79 7.73
C GLY A 41 -12.57 -13.17 6.35
N CYS A 42 -11.73 -12.14 6.22
CA CYS A 42 -11.38 -11.50 4.95
C CYS A 42 -10.05 -12.00 4.42
N ILE A 43 -9.99 -12.38 3.14
CA ILE A 43 -8.76 -12.75 2.44
C ILE A 43 -7.82 -11.54 2.39
N GLN A 44 -6.61 -11.70 2.94
CA GLN A 44 -5.58 -10.65 2.90
C GLN A 44 -4.52 -10.93 1.83
N ALA A 45 -4.03 -12.15 1.75
CA ALA A 45 -2.99 -12.50 0.78
C ALA A 45 -2.99 -14.00 0.48
N THR A 46 -2.63 -14.36 -0.74
CA THR A 46 -2.28 -15.72 -1.13
C THR A 46 -0.90 -15.75 -1.79
N GLU A 47 -0.16 -16.86 -1.66
CA GLU A 47 1.16 -17.00 -2.29
C GLU A 47 1.13 -16.88 -3.83
N ARG A 48 -0.05 -17.10 -4.43
CA ARG A 48 -0.21 -17.08 -5.89
C ARG A 48 -0.30 -15.67 -6.46
N ASP A 49 -0.99 -14.74 -5.82
CA ASP A 49 -1.32 -13.43 -6.40
C ASP A 49 -0.93 -12.21 -5.55
N GLU A 50 -0.39 -12.39 -4.34
CA GLU A 50 0.00 -11.30 -3.44
C GLU A 50 0.90 -10.24 -4.13
N PHE A 51 1.75 -10.69 -5.06
CA PHE A 51 2.69 -9.81 -5.73
C PHE A 51 2.01 -8.67 -6.49
N ALA A 52 0.77 -8.87 -6.97
CA ALA A 52 0.06 -7.82 -7.71
C ALA A 52 -0.19 -6.59 -6.83
N TYR A 53 -0.69 -6.79 -5.63
CA TYR A 53 -0.91 -5.74 -4.65
C TYR A 53 0.40 -5.18 -4.09
N GLN A 54 1.29 -6.06 -3.61
CA GLN A 54 2.51 -5.67 -2.91
C GLN A 54 3.47 -4.87 -3.80
N GLU A 55 3.62 -5.29 -5.06
CA GLU A 55 4.45 -4.55 -6.02
C GLU A 55 3.83 -3.17 -6.32
N MET A 56 2.51 -3.08 -6.47
CA MET A 56 1.87 -1.82 -6.83
C MET A 56 1.87 -0.82 -5.68
N ILE A 57 1.50 -1.20 -4.46
CA ILE A 57 1.45 -0.28 -3.32
C ILE A 57 2.84 0.30 -2.98
N ALA A 58 3.91 -0.47 -3.24
CA ALA A 58 5.28 -0.03 -3.01
C ALA A 58 5.87 0.76 -4.18
N HIS A 59 5.71 0.26 -5.41
CA HIS A 59 6.43 0.83 -6.55
C HIS A 59 5.71 2.02 -7.19
N LEU A 60 4.38 2.13 -7.12
CA LEU A 60 3.68 3.32 -7.59
C LEU A 60 4.23 4.60 -6.93
N PRO A 61 4.22 4.74 -5.60
CA PRO A 61 4.73 5.95 -4.96
C PRO A 61 6.25 6.11 -5.11
N LEU A 62 7.03 5.04 -4.91
CA LEU A 62 8.48 5.12 -4.91
C LEU A 62 9.08 5.41 -6.29
N CYS A 63 8.43 4.98 -7.37
CA CYS A 63 8.87 5.28 -8.72
C CYS A 63 8.34 6.62 -9.24
N ALA A 64 7.27 7.18 -8.66
CA ALA A 64 6.76 8.50 -9.00
C ALA A 64 7.65 9.63 -8.46
N ILE A 65 8.28 9.47 -7.30
CA ILE A 65 9.19 10.46 -6.71
C ILE A 65 10.41 10.63 -7.62
N SER A 66 10.69 11.86 -8.07
CA SER A 66 11.80 12.17 -9.00
C SER A 66 13.18 12.03 -8.34
N ARG A 67 13.32 12.44 -7.09
CA ARG A 67 14.54 12.25 -6.30
C ARG A 67 14.62 10.84 -5.70
N GLU A 68 15.79 10.43 -5.24
CA GLU A 68 15.96 9.16 -4.54
C GLU A 68 15.27 9.17 -3.15
N PRO A 69 14.22 8.36 -2.92
CA PRO A 69 13.64 8.23 -1.58
C PRO A 69 14.63 7.51 -0.66
N LYS A 70 14.89 8.09 0.51
CA LYS A 70 15.85 7.58 1.49
C LYS A 70 15.18 6.96 2.72
N ARG A 71 14.08 7.55 3.16
CA ARG A 71 13.37 7.11 4.36
C ARG A 71 11.89 6.85 4.07
N VAL A 72 11.46 5.63 4.29
CA VAL A 72 10.09 5.15 3.99
C VAL A 72 9.45 4.68 5.30
N LEU A 73 8.18 5.02 5.47
CA LEU A 73 7.34 4.48 6.53
C LEU A 73 6.24 3.61 5.94
N ILE A 74 5.98 2.48 6.58
CA ILE A 74 4.83 1.62 6.31
C ILE A 74 3.96 1.61 7.56
N ILE A 75 2.67 1.93 7.41
CA ILE A 75 1.66 1.80 8.46
C ILE A 75 0.83 0.56 8.15
N GLY A 76 0.79 -0.39 9.08
CA GLY A 76 0.28 -1.73 8.82
C GLY A 76 1.29 -2.60 8.07
N GLY A 77 0.81 -3.40 7.13
CA GLY A 77 1.67 -4.24 6.27
C GLY A 77 2.32 -5.42 6.99
N GLY A 78 1.73 -5.89 8.08
CA GLY A 78 2.25 -6.96 8.92
C GLY A 78 2.53 -8.28 8.20
N ASP A 79 2.02 -8.45 6.99
CA ASP A 79 2.33 -9.60 6.14
C ASP A 79 3.77 -9.55 5.56
N GLY A 80 4.38 -8.35 5.51
CA GLY A 80 5.75 -8.11 5.08
C GLY A 80 5.92 -7.94 3.57
N GLY A 81 4.86 -8.02 2.78
CA GLY A 81 4.94 -7.92 1.32
C GLY A 81 5.33 -6.54 0.85
N ALA A 82 4.67 -5.48 1.33
CA ALA A 82 5.06 -4.10 1.04
C ALA A 82 6.50 -3.81 1.48
N LEU A 83 6.90 -4.29 2.66
CA LEU A 83 8.26 -4.16 3.16
C LEU A 83 9.28 -4.84 2.23
N ARG A 84 8.99 -6.06 1.75
CA ARG A 84 9.82 -6.76 0.76
C ARG A 84 10.03 -5.93 -0.50
N GLU A 85 8.98 -5.31 -1.01
CA GLU A 85 9.06 -4.52 -2.25
C GLU A 85 9.77 -3.18 -2.03
N VAL A 86 9.57 -2.51 -0.90
CA VAL A 86 10.33 -1.29 -0.54
C VAL A 86 11.82 -1.57 -0.45
N THR A 87 12.24 -2.70 0.13
CA THR A 87 13.65 -3.06 0.27
C THR A 87 14.37 -3.35 -1.06
N ARG A 88 13.64 -3.56 -2.17
CA ARG A 88 14.23 -3.64 -3.51
C ARG A 88 14.85 -2.32 -3.96
N HIS A 89 14.35 -1.18 -3.47
CA HIS A 89 14.88 0.14 -3.79
C HIS A 89 16.17 0.39 -3.02
N ARG A 90 17.31 0.29 -3.71
CA ARG A 90 18.64 0.43 -3.09
C ARG A 90 18.92 1.83 -2.56
N CYS A 91 18.22 2.83 -3.09
CA CYS A 91 18.32 4.20 -2.61
C CYS A 91 17.67 4.38 -1.23
N VAL A 92 16.75 3.49 -0.83
CA VAL A 92 16.16 3.51 0.51
C VAL A 92 17.22 3.08 1.52
N GLU A 93 17.49 3.97 2.47
CA GLU A 93 18.50 3.78 3.53
C GLU A 93 17.84 3.26 4.81
N ARG A 94 16.58 3.61 5.03
CA ARG A 94 15.81 3.19 6.20
C ARG A 94 14.34 2.99 5.84
N VAL A 95 13.77 1.87 6.27
CA VAL A 95 12.34 1.61 6.23
C VAL A 95 11.85 1.28 7.63
N GLU A 96 10.84 2.00 8.08
CA GLU A 96 10.18 1.81 9.37
C GLU A 96 8.77 1.26 9.10
N MET A 97 8.34 0.32 9.93
CA MET A 97 6.99 -0.25 9.86
C MET A 97 6.35 -0.15 11.23
N ALA A 98 5.16 0.41 11.29
CA ALA A 98 4.32 0.47 12.49
C ALA A 98 3.11 -0.47 12.29
N GLU A 99 3.17 -1.65 12.89
CA GLU A 99 2.14 -2.68 12.83
C GLU A 99 1.51 -2.87 14.20
N ILE A 100 0.18 -2.85 14.26
CA ILE A 100 -0.52 -2.93 15.54
C ILE A 100 -0.56 -4.36 16.10
N ASP A 101 -0.64 -5.36 15.22
CA ASP A 101 -0.81 -6.77 15.60
C ASP A 101 0.46 -7.59 15.37
N GLY A 102 1.25 -7.80 16.42
CA GLY A 102 2.48 -8.59 16.35
C GLY A 102 2.30 -10.04 15.90
N MET A 103 1.07 -10.58 15.99
CA MET A 103 0.77 -11.94 15.53
C MET A 103 0.88 -12.06 14.00
N VAL A 104 0.50 -11.02 13.26
CA VAL A 104 0.52 -11.06 11.78
C VAL A 104 1.93 -11.25 11.23
N PRO A 105 2.96 -10.47 11.64
CA PRO A 105 4.34 -10.71 11.21
C PRO A 105 4.87 -12.11 11.59
N GLU A 106 4.55 -12.60 12.77
CA GLU A 106 4.98 -13.94 13.22
C GLU A 106 4.41 -15.04 12.35
N VAL A 107 3.11 -14.98 12.09
CA VAL A 107 2.38 -15.93 11.25
C VAL A 107 2.87 -15.87 9.80
N SER A 108 3.09 -14.68 9.28
CA SER A 108 3.59 -14.46 7.92
C SER A 108 5.00 -15.00 7.73
N LYS A 109 5.91 -14.77 8.66
CA LYS A 109 7.26 -15.36 8.63
C LYS A 109 7.22 -16.89 8.61
N LYS A 110 6.29 -17.49 9.34
CA LYS A 110 6.16 -18.95 9.46
C LYS A 110 5.53 -19.59 8.22
N PHE A 111 4.46 -19.01 7.70
CA PHE A 111 3.62 -19.66 6.69
C PHE A 111 3.72 -19.06 5.29
N MET A 112 4.21 -17.80 5.16
CA MET A 112 4.40 -17.09 3.90
C MET A 112 5.81 -16.50 3.79
N PRO A 113 6.88 -17.32 3.96
CA PRO A 113 8.24 -16.84 4.18
C PRO A 113 8.81 -16.03 3.02
N TYR A 114 8.34 -16.23 1.79
CA TYR A 114 8.78 -15.41 0.66
C TYR A 114 8.19 -14.00 0.73
N MET A 115 6.92 -13.84 1.10
CA MET A 115 6.28 -12.53 1.29
C MET A 115 6.93 -11.79 2.46
N ALA A 116 7.16 -12.48 3.57
CA ALA A 116 7.74 -11.95 4.80
C ALA A 116 9.26 -11.66 4.72
N ARG A 117 9.90 -11.83 3.57
CA ARG A 117 11.35 -11.70 3.44
C ARG A 117 11.89 -10.32 3.72
N GLY A 118 11.07 -9.28 3.57
CA GLY A 118 11.45 -7.91 3.92
C GLY A 118 11.87 -7.73 5.38
N PHE A 119 11.38 -8.57 6.29
CA PHE A 119 11.75 -8.53 7.71
C PHE A 119 13.21 -8.90 8.00
N GLU A 120 13.90 -9.52 7.04
CA GLU A 120 15.32 -9.90 7.16
C GLU A 120 16.28 -8.79 6.72
N ASP A 121 15.79 -7.70 6.12
CA ASP A 121 16.61 -6.59 5.62
C ASP A 121 17.09 -5.72 6.78
N GLU A 122 18.41 -5.47 6.86
CA GLU A 122 19.06 -4.69 7.93
C GLU A 122 18.59 -3.24 8.03
N ARG A 123 18.01 -2.70 6.95
CA ARG A 123 17.45 -1.34 6.88
C ARG A 123 16.05 -1.26 7.47
N ALA A 124 15.40 -2.42 7.70
CA ALA A 124 14.04 -2.50 8.22
C ALA A 124 14.01 -2.40 9.75
N THR A 125 13.12 -1.57 10.25
CA THR A 125 12.78 -1.50 11.68
C THR A 125 11.29 -1.70 11.84
N VAL A 126 10.88 -2.80 12.47
CA VAL A 126 9.47 -3.12 12.71
C VAL A 126 9.13 -2.80 14.16
N MET A 127 8.10 -1.99 14.35
CA MET A 127 7.58 -1.58 15.65
C MET A 127 6.16 -2.10 15.79
N ILE A 128 5.92 -2.86 16.86
CA ILE A 128 4.57 -3.29 17.20
C ILE A 128 3.92 -2.18 18.01
N CYS A 129 3.12 -1.35 17.33
CA CYS A 129 2.49 -0.18 17.94
C CYS A 129 1.31 0.34 17.10
N ASP A 130 0.51 1.20 17.73
CA ASP A 130 -0.58 1.94 17.09
C ASP A 130 -0.01 2.94 16.06
N GLY A 131 -0.28 2.70 14.77
CA GLY A 131 0.22 3.51 13.65
C GLY A 131 -0.26 4.96 13.67
N VAL A 132 -1.46 5.24 14.21
CA VAL A 132 -1.97 6.62 14.35
C VAL A 132 -1.15 7.39 15.37
N LYS A 133 -0.95 6.81 16.56
CA LYS A 133 -0.13 7.44 17.61
C LYS A 133 1.32 7.61 17.16
N PHE A 134 1.83 6.63 16.42
CA PHE A 134 3.17 6.74 15.84
C PHE A 134 3.25 7.95 14.89
N MET A 135 2.30 8.07 13.94
CA MET A 135 2.26 9.21 13.01
C MET A 135 2.12 10.56 13.71
N GLU A 136 1.29 10.67 14.74
CA GLU A 136 1.14 11.91 15.52
C GLU A 136 2.44 12.34 16.19
N SER A 137 3.27 11.38 16.60
CA SER A 137 4.58 11.62 17.24
C SER A 137 5.71 11.95 16.25
N CYS A 138 5.50 11.73 14.95
CA CYS A 138 6.54 11.96 13.94
C CYS A 138 6.95 13.42 13.84
N GLU A 139 8.24 13.65 13.69
CA GLU A 139 8.79 14.96 13.38
C GLU A 139 8.41 15.39 11.96
N GLU A 140 8.28 16.70 11.77
CA GLU A 140 7.97 17.26 10.44
C GLU A 140 9.09 16.96 9.43
N GLY A 141 8.70 16.66 8.19
CA GLY A 141 9.65 16.47 7.10
C GLY A 141 10.58 15.27 7.27
N THR A 142 10.12 14.19 7.88
CA THR A 142 10.92 13.00 8.17
C THR A 142 11.00 12.04 7.00
N TYR A 143 9.87 11.77 6.32
CA TYR A 143 9.74 10.69 5.35
C TYR A 143 9.69 11.19 3.91
N ASP A 144 10.30 10.42 3.02
CA ASP A 144 10.18 10.61 1.57
C ASP A 144 8.91 9.97 1.03
N CYS A 145 8.50 8.85 1.64
CA CYS A 145 7.28 8.13 1.29
C CYS A 145 6.64 7.54 2.54
N VAL A 146 5.32 7.61 2.62
CA VAL A 146 4.50 6.89 3.59
C VAL A 146 3.57 5.95 2.82
N ILE A 147 3.60 4.67 3.15
CA ILE A 147 2.71 3.65 2.61
C ILE A 147 1.75 3.25 3.72
N VAL A 148 0.44 3.32 3.46
CA VAL A 148 -0.60 2.89 4.40
C VAL A 148 -1.19 1.59 3.84
N ASP A 149 -0.70 0.49 4.38
CA ASP A 149 -1.05 -0.87 3.99
C ASP A 149 -1.90 -1.49 5.10
N SER A 150 -3.15 -1.04 5.17
CA SER A 150 -4.12 -1.45 6.18
C SER A 150 -5.19 -2.37 5.59
N SER A 151 -5.87 -3.12 6.46
CA SER A 151 -7.15 -3.75 6.14
C SER A 151 -8.23 -2.71 5.83
N ASP A 152 -9.39 -3.17 5.35
CA ASP A 152 -10.56 -2.33 5.09
C ASP A 152 -10.92 -1.43 6.29
N PRO A 153 -11.59 -0.27 6.08
CA PRO A 153 -11.90 0.71 7.14
C PRO A 153 -12.95 0.21 8.14
N ILE A 154 -12.69 -0.93 8.76
CA ILE A 154 -13.55 -1.59 9.75
C ILE A 154 -12.76 -1.76 11.05
N GLY A 155 -13.40 -1.50 12.18
CA GLY A 155 -12.77 -1.65 13.49
C GLY A 155 -11.55 -0.75 13.68
N PRO A 156 -10.39 -1.28 14.13
CA PRO A 156 -9.19 -0.46 14.42
C PRO A 156 -8.63 0.29 13.22
N ALA A 157 -8.85 -0.21 12.00
CA ALA A 157 -8.33 0.41 10.78
C ALA A 157 -9.10 1.67 10.36
N SER A 158 -10.33 1.88 10.83
CA SER A 158 -11.18 3.02 10.43
C SER A 158 -10.53 4.38 10.66
N VAL A 159 -9.74 4.53 11.73
CA VAL A 159 -9.06 5.79 12.08
C VAL A 159 -7.96 6.18 11.07
N LEU A 160 -7.45 5.24 10.26
CA LEU A 160 -6.47 5.49 9.21
C LEU A 160 -7.08 6.17 7.97
N PHE A 161 -8.41 6.26 7.91
CA PHE A 161 -9.17 6.94 6.85
C PHE A 161 -9.70 8.30 7.29
N GLU A 162 -9.35 8.78 8.50
CA GLU A 162 -9.77 10.09 9.01
C GLU A 162 -8.82 11.22 8.60
N GLU A 163 -9.37 12.43 8.44
CA GLU A 163 -8.61 13.63 8.07
C GLU A 163 -7.42 13.91 9.01
N ARG A 164 -7.60 13.70 10.33
CA ARG A 164 -6.53 13.93 11.31
C ARG A 164 -5.30 13.05 11.07
N PHE A 165 -5.50 11.81 10.61
CA PHE A 165 -4.39 10.91 10.27
C PHE A 165 -3.62 11.45 9.05
N PHE A 166 -4.32 11.81 7.97
CA PHE A 166 -3.70 12.37 6.77
C PHE A 166 -3.00 13.71 7.02
N ARG A 167 -3.49 14.54 7.96
CA ARG A 167 -2.77 15.75 8.41
C ARG A 167 -1.45 15.39 9.09
N SER A 168 -1.39 14.33 9.89
CA SER A 168 -0.16 13.84 10.50
C SER A 168 0.80 13.30 9.44
N VAL A 169 0.28 12.58 8.44
CA VAL A 169 1.06 12.13 7.28
C VAL A 169 1.64 13.31 6.51
N PHE A 170 0.82 14.33 6.17
CA PHE A 170 1.29 15.53 5.47
C PHE A 170 2.41 16.25 6.24
N LYS A 171 2.26 16.39 7.56
CA LYS A 171 3.31 16.97 8.43
C LYS A 171 4.60 16.17 8.33
N ALA A 172 4.53 14.84 8.47
CA ALA A 172 5.69 13.95 8.49
C ALA A 172 6.39 13.80 7.14
N LEU A 173 5.71 14.08 6.02
CA LEU A 173 6.31 14.07 4.70
C LEU A 173 7.26 15.25 4.48
N LYS A 174 8.41 14.98 3.84
CA LYS A 174 9.29 15.99 3.27
C LYS A 174 8.60 16.74 2.13
N PRO A 175 9.04 17.97 1.76
CA PRO A 175 8.66 18.55 0.48
C PRO A 175 8.88 17.55 -0.67
N GLY A 176 7.92 17.40 -1.60
CA GLY A 176 7.91 16.38 -2.65
C GLY A 176 7.72 14.93 -2.17
N GLY A 177 7.46 14.74 -0.89
CA GLY A 177 7.15 13.42 -0.35
C GLY A 177 5.75 12.95 -0.72
N VAL A 178 5.55 11.64 -0.75
CA VAL A 178 4.33 10.99 -1.26
C VAL A 178 3.73 10.06 -0.21
N VAL A 179 2.41 10.05 -0.12
CA VAL A 179 1.65 8.97 0.53
C VAL A 179 0.97 8.12 -0.52
N CYS A 180 0.95 6.81 -0.27
CA CYS A 180 0.13 5.85 -1.00
C CYS A 180 -0.64 5.02 0.02
N THR A 181 -1.96 4.98 -0.11
CA THR A 181 -2.81 4.15 0.76
C THR A 181 -3.61 3.15 -0.08
N GLN A 182 -3.91 2.00 0.49
CA GLN A 182 -4.96 1.13 -0.01
C GLN A 182 -6.22 1.97 -0.25
N GLY A 183 -6.79 1.89 -1.43
CA GLY A 183 -7.82 2.80 -1.94
C GLY A 183 -9.08 2.09 -2.40
N GLU A 184 -9.40 0.94 -1.83
CA GLU A 184 -10.63 0.21 -2.04
C GLU A 184 -10.93 -0.20 -3.49
N CYS A 185 -12.06 -0.85 -3.72
CA CYS A 185 -12.49 -1.32 -5.03
C CYS A 185 -13.52 -0.36 -5.66
N LEU A 186 -13.26 0.14 -6.86
CA LEU A 186 -14.17 1.04 -7.61
C LEU A 186 -15.58 0.49 -7.79
N TRP A 187 -15.72 -0.82 -7.95
CA TRP A 187 -17.03 -1.46 -8.15
C TRP A 187 -17.90 -1.50 -6.90
N LEU A 188 -17.28 -1.43 -5.72
CA LEU A 188 -17.95 -1.65 -4.43
C LEU A 188 -17.99 -0.39 -3.56
N HIS A 189 -16.97 0.47 -3.65
CA HIS A 189 -16.73 1.54 -2.67
C HIS A 189 -16.54 2.91 -3.31
N GLY A 190 -17.21 3.18 -4.45
CA GLY A 190 -17.01 4.43 -5.21
C GLY A 190 -17.22 5.70 -4.37
N GLU A 191 -18.23 5.75 -3.50
CA GLU A 191 -18.50 6.88 -2.60
C GLU A 191 -17.35 7.10 -1.61
N LEU A 192 -16.91 6.06 -0.93
CA LEU A 192 -15.78 6.11 0.01
C LEU A 192 -14.47 6.55 -0.68
N ILE A 193 -14.24 6.10 -1.91
CA ILE A 193 -13.09 6.52 -2.71
C ILE A 193 -13.17 8.03 -3.01
N GLY A 194 -14.34 8.52 -3.44
CA GLY A 194 -14.58 9.93 -3.69
C GLY A 194 -14.33 10.79 -2.45
N ASP A 195 -14.85 10.38 -1.29
CA ASP A 195 -14.68 11.07 -0.01
C ASP A 195 -13.21 11.09 0.43
N THR A 196 -12.49 9.97 0.26
CA THR A 196 -11.06 9.89 0.59
C THR A 196 -10.22 10.80 -0.30
N LEU A 197 -10.51 10.86 -1.59
CA LEU A 197 -9.82 11.74 -2.55
C LEU A 197 -10.09 13.21 -2.23
N GLU A 198 -11.35 13.58 -1.94
CA GLU A 198 -11.72 14.95 -1.55
C GLU A 198 -11.03 15.38 -0.24
N MET A 199 -10.93 14.47 0.71
CA MET A 199 -10.18 14.69 1.94
C MET A 199 -8.68 14.90 1.65
N CYS A 200 -8.09 14.05 0.83
CA CYS A 200 -6.68 14.21 0.42
C CYS A 200 -6.46 15.56 -0.27
N LYS A 201 -7.36 15.97 -1.16
CA LYS A 201 -7.31 17.29 -1.82
C LYS A 201 -7.33 18.45 -0.82
N LYS A 202 -8.11 18.35 0.26
CA LYS A 202 -8.16 19.34 1.34
C LYS A 202 -6.92 19.36 2.21
N VAL A 203 -6.33 18.21 2.46
CA VAL A 203 -5.14 18.09 3.34
C VAL A 203 -3.85 18.41 2.60
N PHE A 204 -3.69 17.92 1.36
CA PHE A 204 -2.47 18.07 0.56
C PHE A 204 -2.52 19.32 -0.33
N VAL A 205 -2.84 20.47 0.29
CA VAL A 205 -2.96 21.75 -0.41
C VAL A 205 -1.67 22.10 -1.15
N GLY A 206 -1.80 22.41 -2.43
CA GLY A 206 -0.68 22.72 -3.32
C GLY A 206 0.08 21.49 -3.83
N GLY A 207 -0.26 20.31 -3.36
CA GLY A 207 0.27 19.03 -3.86
C GLY A 207 -0.61 18.42 -4.94
N SER A 208 -0.26 17.21 -5.39
CA SER A 208 -1.06 16.42 -6.34
C SER A 208 -1.84 15.32 -5.62
N VAL A 209 -2.98 14.93 -6.19
CA VAL A 209 -3.82 13.81 -5.72
C VAL A 209 -4.23 12.99 -6.93
N SER A 210 -4.06 11.67 -6.86
CA SER A 210 -4.38 10.76 -7.94
C SER A 210 -4.92 9.42 -7.41
N TYR A 211 -5.51 8.63 -8.30
CA TYR A 211 -6.03 7.30 -8.02
C TYR A 211 -5.57 6.32 -9.08
N ALA A 212 -5.03 5.20 -8.63
CA ALA A 212 -4.62 4.08 -9.47
C ALA A 212 -5.32 2.81 -9.02
N TYR A 213 -5.32 1.77 -9.86
CA TYR A 213 -5.82 0.46 -9.48
C TYR A 213 -5.02 -0.68 -10.10
N CYS A 214 -5.13 -1.86 -9.52
CA CYS A 214 -4.59 -3.09 -10.09
C CYS A 214 -5.61 -4.22 -10.02
N THR A 215 -5.35 -5.28 -10.79
CA THR A 215 -6.12 -6.53 -10.72
C THR A 215 -5.44 -7.51 -9.77
N ILE A 216 -6.22 -8.08 -8.87
CA ILE A 216 -5.79 -9.13 -7.95
C ILE A 216 -6.93 -10.15 -7.78
N PRO A 217 -6.80 -11.38 -8.29
CA PRO A 217 -7.91 -12.33 -8.44
C PRO A 217 -8.66 -12.66 -7.16
N THR A 218 -7.97 -12.68 -6.02
CA THR A 218 -8.57 -13.10 -4.73
C THR A 218 -9.23 -11.96 -3.96
N TYR A 219 -9.05 -10.71 -4.37
CA TYR A 219 -9.74 -9.59 -3.74
C TYR A 219 -11.15 -9.39 -4.30
N PRO A 220 -12.05 -8.72 -3.57
CA PRO A 220 -13.41 -8.48 -4.03
C PRO A 220 -13.46 -7.83 -5.42
N SER A 221 -14.28 -8.36 -6.30
CA SER A 221 -14.37 -7.95 -7.71
C SER A 221 -13.05 -8.07 -8.52
N GLY A 222 -12.03 -8.77 -8.00
CA GLY A 222 -10.74 -8.96 -8.67
C GLY A 222 -9.91 -7.69 -8.81
N GLN A 223 -10.15 -6.66 -8.00
CA GLN A 223 -9.54 -5.34 -8.15
C GLN A 223 -9.34 -4.67 -6.81
N ILE A 224 -8.27 -3.87 -6.69
CA ILE A 224 -8.01 -2.97 -5.58
C ILE A 224 -7.42 -1.67 -6.10
N GLY A 225 -7.74 -0.56 -5.42
CA GLY A 225 -7.22 0.76 -5.74
C GLY A 225 -6.16 1.27 -4.80
N PHE A 226 -5.57 2.39 -5.21
CA PHE A 226 -4.56 3.12 -4.46
C PHE A 226 -4.86 4.61 -4.55
N VAL A 227 -5.00 5.28 -3.41
CA VAL A 227 -5.04 6.74 -3.35
C VAL A 227 -3.61 7.24 -3.13
N LEU A 228 -3.17 8.14 -4.00
CA LEU A 228 -1.85 8.75 -3.92
C LEU A 228 -1.99 10.27 -3.73
N ALA A 229 -1.19 10.83 -2.83
CA ALA A 229 -1.11 12.26 -2.67
C ALA A 229 0.34 12.70 -2.41
N SER A 230 0.71 13.91 -2.84
CA SER A 230 2.05 14.47 -2.63
C SER A 230 2.02 15.78 -1.88
N LYS A 231 3.04 16.02 -1.04
CA LYS A 231 3.35 17.34 -0.51
C LYS A 231 4.09 18.13 -1.58
N PRO A 232 3.77 19.42 -1.83
CA PRO A 232 4.49 20.19 -2.84
C PRO A 232 5.98 20.32 -2.49
N GLU A 233 6.83 20.42 -3.51
CA GLU A 233 8.23 20.83 -3.34
C GLU A 233 8.33 22.30 -2.91
N VAL A 234 9.50 22.70 -2.42
CA VAL A 234 9.75 24.09 -1.96
C VAL A 234 9.56 25.11 -3.10
N ASP A 235 9.86 24.73 -4.34
CA ASP A 235 9.67 25.56 -5.54
C ASP A 235 8.25 25.48 -6.14
N GLY A 236 7.33 24.80 -5.46
CA GLY A 236 5.93 24.65 -5.87
C GLY A 236 5.69 23.53 -6.90
N LYS A 237 6.70 22.76 -7.26
CA LYS A 237 6.49 21.54 -8.08
C LYS A 237 5.78 20.47 -7.29
N THR A 238 5.04 19.63 -8.02
CA THR A 238 4.29 18.52 -7.45
C THR A 238 4.49 17.26 -8.28
N VAL A 239 4.43 16.10 -7.64
CA VAL A 239 4.67 14.80 -8.28
C VAL A 239 3.59 14.50 -9.34
N THR A 240 4.01 14.09 -10.52
CA THR A 240 3.14 13.51 -11.55
C THR A 240 3.09 12.01 -11.38
N PHE A 241 1.94 11.51 -10.92
CA PHE A 241 1.80 10.08 -10.59
C PHE A 241 1.65 9.17 -11.81
N GLU A 242 1.08 9.65 -12.91
CA GLU A 242 0.73 8.84 -14.09
C GLU A 242 1.95 8.38 -14.90
N ARG A 243 3.13 8.89 -14.55
CA ARG A 243 4.40 8.53 -15.20
C ARG A 243 5.46 8.24 -14.17
N PRO A 244 6.14 7.08 -14.25
CA PRO A 244 7.24 6.83 -13.35
C PRO A 244 8.42 7.74 -13.69
N SER A 245 8.88 8.51 -12.71
CA SER A 245 10.10 9.33 -12.81
C SER A 245 11.37 8.49 -12.65
N ARG A 246 11.21 7.26 -12.17
CA ARG A 246 12.31 6.32 -11.89
C ARG A 246 12.00 4.93 -12.43
N GLU A 247 13.06 4.22 -12.86
CA GLU A 247 12.91 2.84 -13.30
C GLU A 247 12.49 1.90 -12.14
N ALA A 248 11.77 0.85 -12.51
CA ALA A 248 11.47 -0.26 -11.59
C ALA A 248 12.78 -0.85 -11.03
N PRO A 249 12.78 -1.27 -9.74
CA PRO A 249 13.94 -1.86 -9.14
C PRO A 249 14.30 -3.19 -9.84
N LYS A 250 15.55 -3.29 -10.32
CA LYS A 250 16.06 -4.51 -10.97
C LYS A 250 16.52 -5.52 -9.92
N THR A 251 16.09 -6.76 -10.06
CA THR A 251 16.59 -7.86 -9.22
C THR A 251 18.06 -8.15 -9.58
N LYS A 252 18.92 -8.16 -8.57
CA LYS A 252 20.33 -8.53 -8.80
C LYS A 252 20.47 -10.02 -9.13
N GLU A 253 21.47 -10.34 -9.95
CA GLU A 253 21.97 -11.71 -10.05
C GLU A 253 22.44 -12.20 -8.66
N GLY A 254 22.06 -13.42 -8.30
CA GLY A 254 22.31 -13.98 -6.97
C GLY A 254 21.41 -13.46 -5.83
N SER A 255 20.47 -12.56 -6.11
CA SER A 255 19.46 -12.12 -5.13
C SER A 255 18.53 -13.27 -4.75
N THR A 256 18.14 -13.28 -3.50
CA THR A 256 17.09 -14.19 -3.01
C THR A 256 15.67 -13.71 -3.38
N LEU A 257 15.52 -12.46 -3.83
CA LEU A 257 14.27 -11.92 -4.34
C LEU A 257 14.08 -12.36 -5.81
N LYS A 258 12.87 -12.82 -6.14
CA LYS A 258 12.49 -13.15 -7.52
C LYS A 258 12.30 -11.87 -8.33
N PRO A 259 12.40 -11.89 -9.67
CA PRO A 259 12.02 -10.78 -10.52
C PRO A 259 10.60 -10.29 -10.25
N LEU A 260 10.33 -9.00 -10.52
CA LEU A 260 8.97 -8.45 -10.47
C LEU A 260 8.08 -9.23 -11.45
N LYS A 261 6.83 -9.45 -11.05
CA LYS A 261 5.85 -10.21 -11.82
C LYS A 261 4.73 -9.33 -12.38
N TYR A 262 4.41 -8.25 -11.69
CA TYR A 262 3.29 -7.38 -12.04
C TYR A 262 3.76 -6.00 -12.47
N TYR A 263 4.53 -5.32 -11.64
CA TYR A 263 4.93 -3.95 -11.87
C TYR A 263 6.00 -3.81 -12.97
N ASN A 264 5.74 -2.90 -13.87
CA ASN A 264 6.70 -2.33 -14.83
C ASN A 264 6.22 -0.92 -15.22
N SER A 265 7.04 -0.15 -15.96
CA SER A 265 6.69 1.23 -16.31
C SER A 265 5.39 1.37 -17.13
N ALA A 266 5.05 0.39 -17.96
CA ALA A 266 3.80 0.40 -18.72
C ALA A 266 2.59 0.14 -17.83
N ILE A 267 2.69 -0.82 -16.91
CA ILE A 267 1.65 -1.09 -15.89
C ILE A 267 1.50 0.10 -14.95
N HIS A 268 2.61 0.75 -14.55
CA HIS A 268 2.54 1.97 -13.76
C HIS A 268 1.60 3.00 -14.39
N SER A 269 1.86 3.38 -15.64
CA SER A 269 1.03 4.38 -16.33
C SER A 269 -0.39 3.87 -16.61
N ALA A 270 -0.56 2.59 -16.96
CA ALA A 270 -1.86 2.00 -17.22
C ALA A 270 -2.76 1.94 -15.98
N ALA A 271 -2.19 1.86 -14.77
CA ALA A 271 -2.93 1.82 -13.52
C ALA A 271 -3.80 3.07 -13.27
N PHE A 272 -3.48 4.18 -13.91
CA PHE A 272 -4.22 5.45 -13.83
C PHE A 272 -5.27 5.60 -14.95
N VAL A 273 -5.35 4.65 -15.87
CA VAL A 273 -6.37 4.66 -16.95
C VAL A 273 -7.66 4.06 -16.43
N LEU A 274 -8.62 4.92 -16.12
CA LEU A 274 -9.88 4.54 -15.48
C LEU A 274 -10.99 4.24 -16.49
N PRO A 275 -11.83 3.21 -16.24
CA PRO A 275 -13.10 3.04 -16.94
C PRO A 275 -14.01 4.26 -16.78
N GLU A 276 -14.91 4.51 -17.74
CA GLU A 276 -15.73 5.74 -17.74
C GLU A 276 -16.56 5.93 -16.47
N PHE A 277 -17.17 4.88 -15.93
CA PHE A 277 -17.92 5.00 -14.68
C PHE A 277 -17.02 5.42 -13.49
N ALA A 278 -15.79 4.95 -13.47
CA ALA A 278 -14.81 5.28 -12.41
C ALA A 278 -14.28 6.71 -12.58
N ARG A 279 -14.11 7.19 -13.83
CA ARG A 279 -13.73 8.58 -14.12
C ARG A 279 -14.73 9.55 -13.52
N GLN A 280 -16.03 9.28 -13.64
CA GLN A 280 -17.07 10.14 -13.08
C GLN A 280 -16.98 10.28 -11.54
N ILE A 281 -16.51 9.24 -10.86
CA ILE A 281 -16.31 9.24 -9.40
C ILE A 281 -15.00 9.95 -9.02
N VAL A 282 -13.93 9.68 -9.73
CA VAL A 282 -12.55 10.00 -9.32
C VAL A 282 -12.11 11.38 -9.84
N GLU A 283 -12.33 11.69 -11.12
CA GLU A 283 -11.80 12.90 -11.77
C GLU A 283 -12.16 14.23 -11.08
N PRO A 284 -13.35 14.42 -10.48
CA PRO A 284 -13.68 15.67 -9.78
C PRO A 284 -12.74 16.01 -8.61
N HIS A 285 -12.07 14.99 -8.07
CA HIS A 285 -11.22 15.09 -6.89
C HIS A 285 -9.73 15.07 -7.20
N LEU A 286 -9.34 14.78 -8.43
CA LEU A 286 -7.93 14.73 -8.82
C LEU A 286 -7.28 16.11 -8.83
N VAL A 287 -6.00 16.14 -8.45
CA VAL A 287 -5.12 17.30 -8.59
C VAL A 287 -3.88 16.85 -9.35
N PRO A 288 -3.77 17.16 -10.66
CA PRO A 288 -2.64 16.75 -11.48
C PRO A 288 -1.32 17.30 -10.97
N GLY A 289 -0.26 16.51 -11.09
CA GLY A 289 1.09 16.98 -10.86
C GLY A 289 1.58 17.96 -11.94
N ASN A 290 2.57 18.74 -11.62
CA ASN A 290 3.15 19.74 -12.50
C ASN A 290 4.68 19.62 -12.67
N ASP A 291 5.27 18.51 -12.21
CA ASP A 291 6.70 18.23 -12.35
C ASP A 291 7.02 17.51 -13.68
N ALA A 292 6.01 17.32 -14.53
CA ALA A 292 6.23 16.72 -15.85
C ALA A 292 7.29 17.54 -16.59
N ALA A 293 8.50 16.95 -16.69
CA ALA A 293 9.51 17.44 -17.61
C ALA A 293 8.92 17.51 -19.02
N ALA A 294 9.03 18.68 -19.63
CA ALA A 294 8.62 18.96 -20.99
C ALA A 294 9.34 18.04 -22.00
#